data_af390fb685408eb658f459ea8986bcc7
#
_entry.id   af390fb685408eb658f459ea8986bcc7
#
_cell.length_a   1.000
_cell.length_b   1.000
_cell.length_c   1.000
_cell.angle_alpha   90.00
_cell.angle_beta   90.00
_cell.angle_gamma   90.00
#
_symmetry.space_group_name_H-M   'P 1'
#
loop_
_entity.id
_entity.type
_entity.pdbx_description
1 polymer ?
#
loop_
_entity_poly.entity_id
_entity_poly.type
_entity_poly.pdbx_seq_one_letter_code
_entity_poly.pdbx_strand_id
1 'polypeptide(L)'
;MKIKKLTAYLLMSGMILGTMSSDLYTIKAQAVETIEETEDKTPENETPQVPETPEQPETEPENEEVPEAAPAGEIELSAEQFPDQVILTFAGTCDKDGNGSLSEAECMEVEELAMPNAGITDLKGVENFRNLQRVDVSQNAIGDFAPVKDLSSLQILKVNGNPASVLDVTGCSSLKKLYAQNSTFSELHVTGLGSLEEVRIENNHLTDLDLTGLTSLRALSCYGNQLHTLDARPAAALEVLQADSNGITRSLENR
;
A
#
# COMPACT_ATOMS: atom_id res chain seq x y z
N MET A 1 -20.81 5.16 22.39
CA MET A 1 -19.97 6.25 21.86
C MET A 1 -19.62 5.83 20.41
N LYS A 2 -20.07 6.58 19.41
CA LYS A 2 -19.92 6.16 18.00
C LYS A 2 -18.49 6.48 17.55
N ILE A 3 -17.71 5.45 17.26
CA ILE A 3 -16.36 5.58 16.68
C ILE A 3 -16.53 6.07 15.25
N LYS A 4 -16.00 7.24 14.94
CA LYS A 4 -15.96 7.80 13.59
C LYS A 4 -14.90 7.03 12.81
N LYS A 5 -15.32 6.40 11.70
CA LYS A 5 -14.40 5.82 10.72
C LYS A 5 -13.48 6.93 10.20
N LEU A 6 -12.19 6.76 10.40
CA LEU A 6 -11.18 7.65 9.84
C LEU A 6 -10.82 7.13 8.44
N THR A 7 -11.44 7.73 7.43
CA THR A 7 -11.06 7.51 6.04
C THR A 7 -10.00 8.56 5.72
N ALA A 8 -8.75 8.15 5.61
CA ALA A 8 -7.69 9.05 5.17
C ALA A 8 -7.82 9.26 3.65
N TYR A 9 -8.50 10.33 3.24
CA TYR A 9 -8.48 10.83 1.88
C TYR A 9 -7.31 11.81 1.73
N LEU A 10 -6.25 11.39 1.05
CA LEU A 10 -5.26 12.33 0.55
C LEU A 10 -5.82 12.95 -0.73
N LEU A 11 -6.52 14.08 -0.60
CA LEU A 11 -6.96 14.92 -1.72
C LEU A 11 -5.74 15.63 -2.33
N MET A 12 -5.14 15.04 -3.36
CA MET A 12 -4.36 15.81 -4.32
C MET A 12 -5.31 16.30 -5.41
N SER A 13 -5.84 17.49 -5.22
CA SER A 13 -6.55 18.24 -6.26
C SER A 13 -5.58 18.68 -7.34
N GLY A 14 -5.96 18.42 -8.59
CA GLY A 14 -5.22 18.53 -9.82
C GLY A 14 -4.44 19.81 -10.05
N MET A 15 -3.36 19.64 -10.80
CA MET A 15 -2.80 20.67 -11.66
C MET A 15 -2.59 20.12 -13.06
N ILE A 16 -3.27 20.79 -13.98
CA ILE A 16 -3.22 20.63 -15.42
C ILE A 16 -1.94 21.28 -15.94
N LEU A 17 -1.25 20.57 -16.84
CA LEU A 17 -0.31 21.01 -17.89
C LEU A 17 0.49 22.30 -17.68
N GLY A 18 1.80 22.12 -17.64
CA GLY A 18 2.78 23.17 -17.91
C GLY A 18 4.20 22.64 -17.81
N THR A 19 4.87 22.66 -18.93
CA THR A 19 6.27 22.28 -19.17
C THR A 19 7.27 22.95 -18.21
N MET A 20 8.34 22.20 -17.88
CA MET A 20 9.69 22.63 -17.52
C MET A 20 10.09 22.65 -16.05
N SER A 21 11.26 22.03 -15.87
CA SER A 21 12.33 22.34 -14.90
C SER A 21 12.29 21.66 -13.53
N SER A 22 13.35 20.91 -13.35
CA SER A 22 13.83 20.39 -12.06
C SER A 22 13.95 21.49 -11.01
N ASP A 23 13.08 21.44 -10.00
CA ASP A 23 13.35 22.12 -8.73
C ASP A 23 12.70 21.35 -7.56
N LEU A 24 13.54 21.07 -6.59
CA LEU A 24 13.20 20.44 -5.34
C LEU A 24 12.07 21.14 -4.61
N TYR A 25 10.96 20.47 -4.37
CA TYR A 25 10.00 20.94 -3.38
C TYR A 25 10.32 20.36 -2.00
N THR A 26 10.93 21.23 -1.19
CA THR A 26 11.01 21.02 0.27
C THR A 26 9.69 21.49 0.88
N ILE A 27 8.87 20.55 1.36
CA ILE A 27 7.69 20.90 2.15
C ILE A 27 8.13 21.09 3.59
N LYS A 28 8.20 22.36 4.03
CA LYS A 28 8.30 22.71 5.45
C LYS A 28 6.92 22.62 6.07
N ALA A 29 6.74 21.70 7.00
CA ALA A 29 5.61 21.75 7.93
C ALA A 29 5.83 22.94 8.88
N GLN A 30 4.91 23.90 8.89
CA GLN A 30 4.89 25.01 9.81
C GLN A 30 3.90 24.68 10.93
N ALA A 31 4.44 24.30 12.06
CA ALA A 31 3.68 24.26 13.32
C ALA A 31 3.52 25.71 13.81
N VAL A 32 2.29 26.10 14.07
CA VAL A 32 1.97 27.39 14.70
C VAL A 32 1.85 27.12 16.20
N GLU A 33 2.87 27.54 16.93
CA GLU A 33 2.78 27.70 18.40
C GLU A 33 2.39 29.13 18.72
N THR A 34 1.27 29.30 19.40
CA THR A 34 0.94 30.52 20.14
C THR A 34 1.25 30.30 21.61
N ILE A 35 2.26 31.02 22.11
CA ILE A 35 2.54 31.10 23.56
C ILE A 35 2.34 32.55 23.97
N GLU A 36 1.44 32.77 24.91
CA GLU A 36 1.29 34.05 25.59
C GLU A 36 2.32 34.16 26.70
N GLU A 37 2.95 35.35 26.73
CA GLU A 37 3.90 35.79 27.80
C GLU A 37 3.15 36.18 29.07
N THR A 38 3.76 35.90 30.21
CA THR A 38 3.64 36.76 31.41
C THR A 38 4.95 36.88 32.12
N GLU A 39 5.40 38.15 32.25
CA GLU A 39 6.55 38.61 33.05
C GLU A 39 6.28 38.44 34.55
N ASP A 40 7.33 38.24 35.35
CA ASP A 40 7.64 39.09 36.52
C ASP A 40 9.05 38.87 37.12
N LYS A 41 9.72 39.94 37.31
CA LYS A 41 10.83 40.56 38.07
C LYS A 41 11.61 39.81 39.13
N THR A 42 12.92 40.08 39.00
CA THR A 42 14.06 40.09 39.97
C THR A 42 13.81 40.76 41.33
N PRO A 43 14.70 40.69 42.40
CA PRO A 43 16.14 40.96 42.32
C PRO A 43 17.09 40.21 43.30
N GLU A 44 18.40 40.28 42.93
CA GLU A 44 19.65 40.44 43.68
C GLU A 44 19.90 39.78 45.06
N ASN A 45 21.03 39.09 45.21
CA ASN A 45 22.09 39.51 46.14
C ASN A 45 23.46 38.81 45.91
N GLU A 46 24.49 39.55 46.25
CA GLU A 46 25.93 39.42 45.95
C GLU A 46 26.72 38.39 46.79
N THR A 47 27.73 37.81 46.13
CA THR A 47 29.17 37.48 46.43
C THR A 47 29.67 37.24 47.88
N PRO A 48 30.87 36.61 48.17
CA PRO A 48 32.07 36.55 47.36
C PRO A 48 32.90 35.25 47.33
N GLN A 49 33.82 35.23 46.39
CA GLN A 49 35.00 34.43 46.04
C GLN A 49 35.77 33.68 47.11
N VAL A 50 36.43 32.53 46.72
CA VAL A 50 37.86 32.20 46.81
C VAL A 50 38.22 31.09 45.81
N PRO A 51 39.41 31.05 45.22
CA PRO A 51 39.77 30.29 44.02
C PRO A 51 40.47 28.96 44.32
N GLU A 52 40.27 27.91 43.55
CA GLU A 52 41.21 26.79 43.44
C GLU A 52 41.19 26.18 42.02
N THR A 53 42.36 26.11 41.51
CA THR A 53 43.13 25.28 40.56
C THR A 53 42.38 24.39 39.58
N PRO A 54 42.82 24.35 38.29
CA PRO A 54 42.09 23.68 37.19
C PRO A 54 42.33 22.17 37.19
N GLU A 55 41.30 21.41 37.36
CA GLU A 55 41.24 20.00 36.94
C GLU A 55 40.81 19.91 35.48
N GLN A 56 41.49 19.02 34.75
CA GLN A 56 41.25 18.69 33.36
C GLN A 56 39.80 18.29 33.11
N PRO A 57 39.18 18.62 31.96
CA PRO A 57 37.90 18.09 31.60
C PRO A 57 38.06 16.63 31.20
N GLU A 58 37.52 15.72 32.00
CA GLU A 58 37.14 14.38 31.55
C GLU A 58 36.04 14.56 30.54
N THR A 59 36.31 14.20 29.28
CA THR A 59 35.31 14.06 28.25
C THR A 59 34.44 12.89 28.63
N GLU A 60 33.23 13.15 29.14
CA GLU A 60 32.16 12.17 29.14
C GLU A 60 31.92 11.74 27.68
N PRO A 61 31.83 10.42 27.40
CA PRO A 61 31.43 9.98 26.10
C PRO A 61 29.98 10.46 25.85
N GLU A 62 29.81 11.24 24.78
CA GLU A 62 28.49 11.53 24.26
C GLU A 62 27.74 10.18 24.17
N ASN A 63 26.66 10.05 24.93
CA ASN A 63 25.77 8.94 24.87
C ASN A 63 25.05 9.07 23.53
N GLU A 64 25.59 8.42 22.46
CA GLU A 64 24.81 8.15 21.25
C GLU A 64 23.63 7.32 21.72
N GLU A 65 22.45 7.92 21.79
CA GLU A 65 21.21 7.17 21.92
C GLU A 65 21.13 6.19 20.73
N VAL A 66 21.56 4.97 20.99
CA VAL A 66 21.28 3.85 20.09
C VAL A 66 19.76 3.75 20.07
N PRO A 67 19.09 3.90 18.91
CA PRO A 67 17.65 3.77 18.85
C PRO A 67 17.27 2.44 19.50
N GLU A 68 16.41 2.49 20.49
CA GLU A 68 15.91 1.30 21.18
C GLU A 68 15.23 0.41 20.12
N ALA A 69 15.73 -0.82 19.98
CA ALA A 69 15.15 -1.74 19.01
C ALA A 69 13.67 -1.95 19.31
N ALA A 70 12.82 -1.97 18.27
CA ALA A 70 11.38 -2.19 18.41
C ALA A 70 11.09 -3.40 19.31
N PRO A 71 10.05 -3.34 20.16
CA PRO A 71 9.64 -4.48 20.99
C PRO A 71 9.43 -5.74 20.16
N ALA A 72 9.73 -6.91 20.72
CA ALA A 72 9.62 -8.18 19.99
C ALA A 72 8.20 -8.40 19.47
N GLY A 73 8.04 -8.43 18.14
CA GLY A 73 6.74 -8.60 17.46
C GLY A 73 6.18 -7.32 16.85
N GLU A 74 6.84 -6.17 17.01
CA GLU A 74 6.49 -4.93 16.31
C GLU A 74 7.31 -4.76 15.01
N ILE A 75 6.73 -4.01 14.08
CA ILE A 75 7.31 -3.74 12.76
C ILE A 75 7.84 -2.32 12.77
N GLU A 76 9.15 -2.18 12.71
CA GLU A 76 9.82 -0.89 12.69
C GLU A 76 9.43 -0.07 11.44
N LEU A 77 9.13 1.21 11.61
CA LEU A 77 8.86 2.15 10.52
C LEU A 77 10.18 2.61 9.90
N SER A 78 10.78 1.74 9.12
CA SER A 78 12.07 1.95 8.48
C SER A 78 12.04 1.67 6.98
N ALA A 79 13.02 2.20 6.23
CA ALA A 79 13.15 1.92 4.80
C ALA A 79 13.53 0.45 4.51
N GLU A 80 13.95 -0.32 5.50
CA GLU A 80 14.18 -1.75 5.35
C GLU A 80 12.87 -2.54 5.30
N GLN A 81 11.90 -2.16 6.14
CA GLN A 81 10.57 -2.80 6.20
C GLN A 81 9.63 -2.25 5.13
N PHE A 82 9.72 -0.94 4.83
CA PHE A 82 8.90 -0.23 3.86
C PHE A 82 9.81 0.57 2.90
N PRO A 83 10.38 -0.05 1.86
CA PRO A 83 11.35 0.61 0.98
C PRO A 83 10.74 1.75 0.16
N ASP A 84 9.45 1.68 -0.14
CA ASP A 84 8.75 2.77 -0.84
C ASP A 84 8.34 3.88 0.14
N GLN A 85 8.77 5.12 -0.14
CA GLN A 85 8.54 6.26 0.75
C GLN A 85 7.05 6.60 0.91
N VAL A 86 6.23 6.32 -0.10
CA VAL A 86 4.77 6.56 -0.04
C VAL A 86 4.13 5.55 0.90
N ILE A 87 4.54 4.28 0.79
CA ILE A 87 4.07 3.21 1.68
C ILE A 87 4.58 3.42 3.11
N LEU A 88 5.85 3.81 3.30
CA LEU A 88 6.40 4.15 4.62
C LEU A 88 5.63 5.32 5.27
N THR A 89 5.31 6.35 4.49
CA THR A 89 4.51 7.48 4.99
C THR A 89 3.11 7.04 5.39
N PHE A 90 2.48 6.17 4.60
CA PHE A 90 1.18 5.59 4.96
C PHE A 90 1.27 4.77 6.24
N ALA A 91 2.26 3.87 6.35
CA ALA A 91 2.50 3.06 7.54
C ALA A 91 2.68 3.94 8.79
N GLY A 92 3.43 5.04 8.69
CA GLY A 92 3.58 6.03 9.77
C GLY A 92 2.28 6.69 10.21
N THR A 93 1.23 6.75 9.36
CA THR A 93 -0.09 7.24 9.79
C THR A 93 -0.88 6.20 10.60
N CYS A 94 -0.42 4.96 10.59
CA CYS A 94 -1.04 3.85 11.32
C CYS A 94 -0.45 3.68 12.74
N ASP A 95 0.75 4.20 12.98
CA ASP A 95 1.39 4.29 14.30
C ASP A 95 0.62 5.30 15.18
N LYS A 96 -0.17 4.78 16.11
CA LYS A 96 -1.10 5.59 16.92
C LYS A 96 -0.51 6.07 18.22
N ASP A 97 0.41 5.30 18.77
CA ASP A 97 1.09 5.64 20.02
C ASP A 97 2.37 6.46 19.78
N GLY A 98 2.83 6.57 18.51
CA GLY A 98 3.97 7.37 18.10
C GLY A 98 5.32 6.78 18.52
N ASN A 99 5.36 5.45 18.72
CA ASN A 99 6.59 4.77 19.18
C ASN A 99 7.59 4.49 18.04
N GLY A 100 7.22 4.76 16.77
CA GLY A 100 8.07 4.53 15.59
C GLY A 100 8.02 3.10 15.06
N SER A 101 7.06 2.29 15.54
CA SER A 101 6.82 0.91 15.13
C SER A 101 5.32 0.65 14.94
N LEU A 102 4.97 -0.42 14.24
CA LEU A 102 3.59 -0.88 14.14
C LEU A 102 3.39 -2.16 14.94
N SER A 103 2.50 -2.13 15.90
CA SER A 103 1.99 -3.31 16.57
C SER A 103 1.04 -4.11 15.66
N GLU A 104 0.80 -5.39 15.96
CA GLU A 104 -0.21 -6.19 15.28
C GLU A 104 -1.61 -5.55 15.38
N ALA A 105 -1.94 -4.94 16.51
CA ALA A 105 -3.23 -4.28 16.73
C ALA A 105 -3.43 -3.09 15.78
N GLU A 106 -2.40 -2.26 15.57
CA GLU A 106 -2.43 -1.14 14.65
C GLU A 106 -2.54 -1.60 13.21
N CYS A 107 -1.77 -2.63 12.81
CA CYS A 107 -1.88 -3.23 11.49
C CYS A 107 -3.28 -3.79 11.22
N MET A 108 -3.94 -4.41 12.22
CA MET A 108 -5.27 -5.00 12.09
C MET A 108 -6.40 -3.97 12.00
N GLU A 109 -6.16 -2.71 12.37
CA GLU A 109 -7.15 -1.64 12.19
C GLU A 109 -7.20 -1.08 10.76
N VAL A 110 -6.23 -1.43 9.92
CA VAL A 110 -6.13 -0.94 8.53
C VAL A 110 -7.01 -1.80 7.62
N GLU A 111 -8.13 -1.25 7.14
CA GLU A 111 -9.07 -1.93 6.24
C GLU A 111 -8.93 -1.48 4.77
N GLU A 112 -8.29 -0.35 4.51
CA GLU A 112 -8.19 0.23 3.17
C GLU A 112 -6.82 0.86 2.90
N LEU A 113 -6.25 0.54 1.74
CA LEU A 113 -5.11 1.21 1.15
C LEU A 113 -5.54 1.76 -0.22
N ALA A 114 -5.76 3.08 -0.32
CA ALA A 114 -6.22 3.73 -1.55
C ALA A 114 -5.24 4.83 -1.96
N MET A 115 -4.33 4.49 -2.87
CA MET A 115 -3.25 5.35 -3.36
C MET A 115 -3.05 5.23 -4.88
N PRO A 116 -4.10 5.53 -5.68
CA PRO A 116 -3.95 5.53 -7.13
C PRO A 116 -3.05 6.68 -7.58
N ASN A 117 -2.20 6.41 -8.58
CA ASN A 117 -1.31 7.42 -9.19
C ASN A 117 -0.42 8.16 -8.17
N ALA A 118 0.09 7.44 -7.18
CA ALA A 118 0.91 7.98 -6.10
C ALA A 118 2.43 7.83 -6.34
N GLY A 119 2.84 7.20 -7.45
CA GLY A 119 4.23 6.94 -7.79
C GLY A 119 4.85 5.78 -7.03
N ILE A 120 4.03 4.88 -6.47
CA ILE A 120 4.49 3.70 -5.73
C ILE A 120 5.23 2.75 -6.68
N THR A 121 6.36 2.24 -6.21
CA THR A 121 7.21 1.29 -6.95
C THR A 121 7.34 -0.07 -6.27
N ASP A 122 7.16 -0.13 -4.94
CA ASP A 122 7.30 -1.32 -4.12
C ASP A 122 6.19 -1.38 -3.07
N LEU A 123 5.60 -2.55 -2.89
CA LEU A 123 4.55 -2.81 -1.89
C LEU A 123 5.06 -3.54 -0.65
N LYS A 124 6.37 -3.79 -0.52
CA LYS A 124 6.93 -4.46 0.66
C LYS A 124 6.47 -3.76 1.93
N GLY A 125 6.04 -4.55 2.91
CA GLY A 125 5.45 -4.09 4.17
C GLY A 125 3.92 -4.10 4.17
N VAL A 126 3.26 -4.05 2.99
CA VAL A 126 1.79 -4.10 2.89
C VAL A 126 1.22 -5.45 3.36
N GLU A 127 1.99 -6.53 3.26
CA GLU A 127 1.65 -7.88 3.75
C GLU A 127 1.36 -7.93 5.26
N ASN A 128 1.81 -6.93 6.02
CA ASN A 128 1.56 -6.82 7.45
C ASN A 128 0.13 -6.38 7.77
N PHE A 129 -0.54 -5.68 6.87
CA PHE A 129 -1.91 -5.18 7.04
C PHE A 129 -2.95 -6.26 6.67
N ARG A 130 -2.99 -7.34 7.43
CA ARG A 130 -3.79 -8.56 7.13
C ARG A 130 -5.30 -8.35 7.11
N ASN A 131 -5.79 -7.25 7.67
CA ASN A 131 -7.21 -6.90 7.68
C ASN A 131 -7.64 -6.00 6.49
N LEU A 132 -6.73 -5.74 5.54
CA LEU A 132 -7.07 -4.99 4.34
C LEU A 132 -8.22 -5.66 3.58
N GLN A 133 -9.29 -4.92 3.39
CA GLN A 133 -10.47 -5.32 2.63
C GLN A 133 -10.47 -4.69 1.23
N ARG A 134 -9.86 -3.52 1.08
CA ARG A 134 -9.74 -2.80 -0.19
C ARG A 134 -8.34 -2.28 -0.41
N VAL A 135 -7.79 -2.60 -1.58
CA VAL A 135 -6.52 -2.06 -2.07
C VAL A 135 -6.76 -1.43 -3.45
N ASP A 136 -6.44 -0.15 -3.58
CA ASP A 136 -6.40 0.56 -4.84
C ASP A 136 -5.02 1.22 -5.00
N VAL A 137 -4.17 0.57 -5.77
CA VAL A 137 -2.82 1.04 -6.14
C VAL A 137 -2.70 1.16 -7.65
N SER A 138 -3.82 1.46 -8.31
CA SER A 138 -3.86 1.64 -9.75
C SER A 138 -3.01 2.81 -10.23
N GLN A 139 -2.53 2.73 -11.48
CA GLN A 139 -1.73 3.78 -12.13
C GLN A 139 -0.44 4.13 -11.36
N ASN A 140 0.26 3.13 -10.87
CA ASN A 140 1.56 3.25 -10.21
C ASN A 140 2.66 2.59 -11.05
N ALA A 141 3.86 2.46 -10.51
CA ALA A 141 5.00 1.83 -11.16
C ALA A 141 5.43 0.52 -10.48
N ILE A 142 4.44 -0.23 -9.96
CA ILE A 142 4.66 -1.44 -9.17
C ILE A 142 5.03 -2.59 -10.12
N GLY A 143 6.20 -3.19 -9.87
CA GLY A 143 6.72 -4.33 -10.64
C GLY A 143 6.44 -5.68 -10.00
N ASP A 144 6.09 -5.73 -8.71
CA ASP A 144 5.84 -6.96 -7.96
C ASP A 144 4.63 -6.80 -7.02
N PHE A 145 3.72 -7.77 -7.08
CA PHE A 145 2.53 -7.85 -6.25
C PHE A 145 2.59 -8.99 -5.20
N ALA A 146 3.75 -9.61 -4.99
CA ALA A 146 3.92 -10.64 -3.96
C ALA A 146 3.41 -10.22 -2.56
N PRO A 147 3.57 -8.95 -2.10
CA PRO A 147 3.07 -8.52 -0.81
C PRO A 147 1.55 -8.59 -0.63
N VAL A 148 0.76 -8.62 -1.71
CA VAL A 148 -0.72 -8.73 -1.60
C VAL A 148 -1.23 -10.15 -1.73
N LYS A 149 -0.37 -11.13 -2.04
CA LYS A 149 -0.73 -12.50 -2.40
C LYS A 149 -1.62 -13.18 -1.36
N ASP A 150 -1.31 -13.02 -0.08
CA ASP A 150 -1.93 -13.77 1.03
C ASP A 150 -2.85 -12.90 1.92
N LEU A 151 -3.31 -11.75 1.40
CA LEU A 151 -4.27 -10.89 2.09
C LEU A 151 -5.67 -11.51 2.06
N SER A 152 -5.92 -12.49 2.93
CA SER A 152 -7.13 -13.30 2.93
C SER A 152 -8.43 -12.52 3.19
N SER A 153 -8.35 -11.35 3.84
CA SER A 153 -9.49 -10.44 4.09
C SER A 153 -9.85 -9.56 2.88
N LEU A 154 -8.98 -9.53 1.84
CA LEU A 154 -9.10 -8.64 0.70
C LEU A 154 -10.36 -8.97 -0.13
N GLN A 155 -11.20 -7.96 -0.36
CA GLN A 155 -12.45 -8.09 -1.12
C GLN A 155 -12.38 -7.39 -2.48
N ILE A 156 -11.66 -6.27 -2.56
CA ILE A 156 -11.51 -5.49 -3.79
C ILE A 156 -10.03 -5.17 -4.00
N LEU A 157 -9.50 -5.56 -5.14
CA LEU A 157 -8.12 -5.25 -5.55
C LEU A 157 -8.13 -4.50 -6.89
N LYS A 158 -7.52 -3.31 -6.91
CA LYS A 158 -7.28 -2.54 -8.13
C LYS A 158 -5.81 -2.29 -8.30
N VAL A 159 -5.26 -2.89 -9.35
CA VAL A 159 -3.83 -2.84 -9.72
C VAL A 159 -3.62 -2.43 -11.18
N ASN A 160 -4.68 -1.97 -11.85
CA ASN A 160 -4.63 -1.59 -13.25
C ASN A 160 -3.61 -0.48 -13.53
N GLY A 161 -2.97 -0.53 -14.70
CA GLY A 161 -1.98 0.48 -15.11
C GLY A 161 -0.65 0.37 -14.36
N ASN A 162 -0.20 -0.84 -14.03
CA ASN A 162 1.11 -1.11 -13.44
C ASN A 162 1.98 -1.97 -14.37
N PRO A 163 3.33 -1.91 -14.26
CA PRO A 163 4.23 -2.62 -15.16
C PRO A 163 4.56 -4.07 -14.74
N ALA A 164 3.89 -4.62 -13.72
CA ALA A 164 4.13 -6.00 -13.30
C ALA A 164 3.74 -7.02 -14.38
N SER A 165 4.49 -8.11 -14.46
CA SER A 165 4.24 -9.22 -15.40
C SER A 165 3.42 -10.36 -14.82
N VAL A 166 3.44 -10.54 -13.50
CA VAL A 166 2.75 -11.62 -12.79
C VAL A 166 1.84 -11.03 -11.72
N LEU A 167 0.63 -11.56 -11.61
CA LEU A 167 -0.29 -11.29 -10.51
C LEU A 167 -0.78 -12.62 -9.92
N ASP A 168 -0.34 -12.92 -8.70
CA ASP A 168 -0.80 -14.07 -7.92
C ASP A 168 -1.61 -13.59 -6.72
N VAL A 169 -2.89 -13.94 -6.71
CA VAL A 169 -3.84 -13.59 -5.63
C VAL A 169 -4.53 -14.82 -5.06
N THR A 170 -3.94 -16.00 -5.24
CA THR A 170 -4.52 -17.29 -4.82
C THR A 170 -4.80 -17.38 -3.32
N GLY A 171 -4.06 -16.64 -2.47
CA GLY A 171 -4.30 -16.54 -1.02
C GLY A 171 -5.41 -15.56 -0.63
N CYS A 172 -5.90 -14.70 -1.54
CA CYS A 172 -6.96 -13.72 -1.28
C CYS A 172 -8.35 -14.36 -1.28
N SER A 173 -8.62 -15.27 -0.35
CA SER A 173 -9.82 -16.11 -0.34
C SER A 173 -11.16 -15.35 -0.26
N SER A 174 -11.15 -14.12 0.24
CA SER A 174 -12.34 -13.24 0.32
C SER A 174 -12.52 -12.34 -0.90
N LEU A 175 -11.62 -12.44 -1.92
CA LEU A 175 -11.63 -11.53 -3.07
C LEU A 175 -12.89 -11.69 -3.90
N LYS A 176 -13.59 -10.57 -4.13
CA LYS A 176 -14.82 -10.48 -4.91
C LYS A 176 -14.61 -9.78 -6.24
N LYS A 177 -13.74 -8.76 -6.27
CA LYS A 177 -13.52 -7.95 -7.46
C LYS A 177 -12.04 -7.72 -7.70
N LEU A 178 -11.59 -8.03 -8.91
CA LEU A 178 -10.24 -7.81 -9.39
C LEU A 178 -10.25 -6.89 -10.62
N TYR A 179 -9.56 -5.75 -10.52
CA TYR A 179 -9.35 -4.79 -11.60
C TYR A 179 -7.86 -4.67 -11.91
N ALA A 180 -7.44 -5.29 -13.00
CA ALA A 180 -6.03 -5.40 -13.40
C ALA A 180 -5.81 -5.10 -14.90
N GLN A 181 -6.71 -4.31 -15.48
CA GLN A 181 -6.68 -3.95 -16.89
C GLN A 181 -5.56 -2.95 -17.24
N ASN A 182 -5.21 -2.87 -18.54
CA ASN A 182 -4.26 -1.90 -19.10
C ASN A 182 -2.89 -1.93 -18.40
N SER A 183 -2.38 -3.14 -18.18
CA SER A 183 -1.11 -3.41 -17.51
C SER A 183 -0.21 -4.26 -18.43
N THR A 184 0.78 -4.91 -17.88
CA THR A 184 1.70 -5.77 -18.64
C THR A 184 1.66 -7.23 -18.18
N PHE A 185 0.59 -7.64 -17.51
CA PHE A 185 0.47 -9.00 -16.98
C PHE A 185 0.51 -10.04 -18.10
N SER A 186 1.46 -10.96 -18.02
CA SER A 186 1.57 -12.17 -18.84
C SER A 186 1.06 -13.41 -18.12
N GLU A 187 0.97 -13.35 -16.78
CA GLU A 187 0.49 -14.43 -15.92
C GLU A 187 -0.48 -13.91 -14.87
N LEU A 188 -1.60 -14.62 -14.69
CA LEU A 188 -2.61 -14.36 -13.69
C LEU A 188 -2.98 -15.65 -12.95
N HIS A 189 -2.77 -15.69 -11.64
CA HIS A 189 -3.12 -16.82 -10.78
C HIS A 189 -4.31 -16.45 -9.89
N VAL A 190 -5.48 -17.00 -10.23
CA VAL A 190 -6.78 -16.77 -9.54
C VAL A 190 -7.50 -18.06 -9.18
N THR A 191 -6.88 -19.21 -9.41
CA THR A 191 -7.51 -20.52 -9.21
C THR A 191 -7.99 -20.72 -7.78
N GLY A 192 -9.16 -21.32 -7.60
CA GLY A 192 -9.72 -21.62 -6.28
C GLY A 192 -10.41 -20.43 -5.58
N LEU A 193 -10.43 -19.23 -6.15
CA LEU A 193 -11.08 -18.07 -5.56
C LEU A 193 -12.60 -18.13 -5.74
N GLY A 194 -13.24 -19.02 -4.98
CA GLY A 194 -14.68 -19.27 -5.07
C GLY A 194 -15.58 -18.07 -4.77
N SER A 195 -15.06 -17.04 -4.11
CA SER A 195 -15.77 -15.78 -3.80
C SER A 195 -15.67 -14.72 -4.91
N LEU A 196 -14.83 -14.95 -5.96
CA LEU A 196 -14.56 -13.96 -7.00
C LEU A 196 -15.77 -13.82 -7.95
N GLU A 197 -16.32 -12.61 -8.02
CA GLU A 197 -17.56 -12.30 -8.76
C GLU A 197 -17.28 -11.54 -10.07
N GLU A 198 -16.24 -10.68 -10.07
CA GLU A 198 -15.89 -9.81 -11.21
C GLU A 198 -14.39 -9.78 -11.44
N VAL A 199 -13.95 -10.06 -12.67
CA VAL A 199 -12.56 -9.93 -13.11
C VAL A 199 -12.49 -9.05 -14.35
N ARG A 200 -11.66 -8.01 -14.29
CA ARG A 200 -11.29 -7.15 -15.41
C ARG A 200 -9.78 -7.22 -15.62
N ILE A 201 -9.37 -7.88 -16.68
CA ILE A 201 -7.96 -8.13 -17.04
C ILE A 201 -7.70 -7.79 -18.52
N GLU A 202 -8.52 -6.92 -19.08
CA GLU A 202 -8.41 -6.50 -20.46
C GLU A 202 -7.11 -5.73 -20.77
N ASN A 203 -6.65 -5.82 -22.03
CA ASN A 203 -5.45 -5.14 -22.53
C ASN A 203 -4.20 -5.48 -21.72
N ASN A 204 -3.88 -6.77 -21.65
CA ASN A 204 -2.68 -7.34 -21.05
C ASN A 204 -1.98 -8.28 -22.04
N HIS A 205 -1.06 -9.14 -21.58
CA HIS A 205 -0.30 -10.06 -22.41
C HIS A 205 -0.55 -11.54 -22.06
N LEU A 206 -1.73 -11.85 -21.48
CA LEU A 206 -2.07 -13.21 -21.07
C LEU A 206 -2.15 -14.16 -22.28
N THR A 207 -1.45 -15.28 -22.19
CA THR A 207 -1.51 -16.38 -23.18
C THR A 207 -2.39 -17.53 -22.73
N ASP A 208 -2.65 -17.62 -21.42
CA ASP A 208 -3.52 -18.61 -20.78
C ASP A 208 -4.30 -17.96 -19.63
N LEU A 209 -5.47 -18.53 -19.30
CA LEU A 209 -6.30 -18.08 -18.17
C LEU A 209 -7.08 -19.27 -17.62
N ASP A 210 -6.71 -19.72 -16.42
CA ASP A 210 -7.36 -20.82 -15.72
C ASP A 210 -8.45 -20.29 -14.78
N LEU A 211 -9.70 -20.68 -15.06
CA LEU A 211 -10.90 -20.30 -14.31
C LEU A 211 -11.32 -21.39 -13.29
N THR A 212 -10.45 -22.38 -13.02
CA THR A 212 -10.76 -23.50 -12.11
C THR A 212 -11.05 -22.97 -10.70
N GLY A 213 -12.20 -23.36 -10.15
CA GLY A 213 -12.62 -22.98 -8.81
C GLY A 213 -13.30 -21.61 -8.69
N LEU A 214 -13.46 -20.86 -9.78
CA LEU A 214 -14.16 -19.56 -9.79
C LEU A 214 -15.69 -19.72 -9.84
N THR A 215 -16.24 -20.40 -8.86
CA THR A 215 -17.65 -20.82 -8.86
C THR A 215 -18.66 -19.68 -8.72
N SER A 216 -18.25 -18.51 -8.22
CA SER A 216 -19.10 -17.32 -8.09
C SER A 216 -18.88 -16.28 -9.21
N LEU A 217 -17.97 -16.53 -10.17
CA LEU A 217 -17.61 -15.57 -11.21
C LEU A 217 -18.80 -15.30 -12.14
N ARG A 218 -19.28 -14.04 -12.14
CA ARG A 218 -20.42 -13.58 -12.95
C ARG A 218 -19.98 -12.76 -14.16
N ALA A 219 -18.90 -11.99 -14.03
CA ALA A 219 -18.42 -11.12 -15.09
C ALA A 219 -16.92 -11.28 -15.30
N LEU A 220 -16.53 -11.62 -16.52
CA LEU A 220 -15.14 -11.70 -16.96
C LEU A 220 -14.94 -10.83 -18.20
N SER A 221 -14.02 -9.87 -18.08
CA SER A 221 -13.50 -9.10 -19.20
C SER A 221 -12.01 -9.39 -19.38
N CYS A 222 -11.67 -10.10 -20.46
CA CYS A 222 -10.30 -10.48 -20.82
C CYS A 222 -9.96 -10.16 -22.28
N TYR A 223 -10.70 -9.22 -22.90
CA TYR A 223 -10.42 -8.81 -24.28
C TYR A 223 -9.04 -8.16 -24.41
N GLY A 224 -8.47 -8.16 -25.63
CA GLY A 224 -7.18 -7.51 -25.87
C GLY A 224 -5.99 -8.21 -25.17
N ASN A 225 -6.05 -9.54 -25.07
CA ASN A 225 -4.96 -10.40 -24.59
C ASN A 225 -4.47 -11.31 -25.74
N GLN A 226 -3.66 -12.31 -25.43
CA GLN A 226 -3.07 -13.25 -26.38
C GLN A 226 -3.57 -14.68 -26.16
N LEU A 227 -4.80 -14.84 -25.62
CA LEU A 227 -5.38 -16.15 -25.33
C LEU A 227 -5.66 -16.92 -26.64
N HIS A 228 -5.19 -18.16 -26.74
CA HIS A 228 -5.49 -19.06 -27.85
C HIS A 228 -6.68 -19.96 -27.59
N THR A 229 -6.94 -20.25 -26.32
CA THR A 229 -8.09 -21.02 -25.83
C THR A 229 -8.62 -20.37 -24.57
N LEU A 230 -9.92 -20.54 -24.31
CA LEU A 230 -10.53 -20.18 -23.04
C LEU A 230 -11.59 -21.24 -22.68
N ASP A 231 -11.40 -21.90 -21.54
CA ASP A 231 -12.38 -22.81 -20.97
C ASP A 231 -13.19 -22.10 -19.87
N ALA A 232 -14.41 -21.68 -20.21
CA ALA A 232 -15.30 -21.00 -19.27
C ALA A 232 -16.18 -21.96 -18.45
N ARG A 233 -16.14 -23.28 -18.70
CA ARG A 233 -16.97 -24.26 -17.99
C ARG A 233 -16.78 -24.31 -16.48
N PRO A 234 -15.56 -24.09 -15.92
CA PRO A 234 -15.38 -24.03 -14.47
C PRO A 234 -16.11 -22.86 -13.81
N ALA A 235 -16.35 -21.77 -14.54
CA ALA A 235 -17.07 -20.58 -14.05
C ALA A 235 -18.58 -20.71 -14.32
N ALA A 236 -19.26 -21.65 -13.64
CA ALA A 236 -20.65 -22.00 -13.92
C ALA A 236 -21.66 -20.85 -13.69
N ALA A 237 -21.30 -19.83 -12.90
CA ALA A 237 -22.12 -18.65 -12.63
C ALA A 237 -21.92 -17.52 -13.65
N LEU A 238 -21.08 -17.71 -14.70
CA LEU A 238 -20.70 -16.65 -15.62
C LEU A 238 -21.89 -16.16 -16.45
N GLU A 239 -22.20 -14.88 -16.33
CA GLU A 239 -23.30 -14.19 -17.01
C GLU A 239 -22.78 -13.29 -18.15
N VAL A 240 -21.59 -12.70 -17.96
CA VAL A 240 -20.97 -11.77 -18.91
C VAL A 240 -19.56 -12.20 -19.23
N LEU A 241 -19.26 -12.43 -20.50
CA LEU A 241 -17.93 -12.74 -21.01
C LEU A 241 -17.57 -11.76 -22.13
N GLN A 242 -16.46 -11.04 -21.97
CA GLN A 242 -15.84 -10.21 -23.01
C GLN A 242 -14.43 -10.74 -23.27
N ALA A 243 -14.25 -11.47 -24.37
CA ALA A 243 -13.02 -12.13 -24.75
C ALA A 243 -12.54 -11.77 -26.16
N ASP A 244 -13.09 -10.69 -26.73
CA ASP A 244 -12.73 -10.20 -28.07
C ASP A 244 -11.25 -9.82 -28.15
N SER A 245 -10.75 -9.64 -29.38
CA SER A 245 -9.36 -9.24 -29.62
C SER A 245 -8.34 -10.15 -28.93
N ASN A 246 -8.58 -11.45 -28.95
CA ASN A 246 -7.69 -12.54 -28.56
C ASN A 246 -7.41 -13.44 -29.78
N GLY A 247 -6.52 -14.40 -29.65
CA GLY A 247 -6.24 -15.42 -30.66
C GLY A 247 -7.13 -16.67 -30.54
N ILE A 248 -8.30 -16.56 -29.87
CA ILE A 248 -9.14 -17.72 -29.54
C ILE A 248 -9.68 -18.36 -30.82
N THR A 249 -9.21 -19.56 -31.11
CA THR A 249 -9.70 -20.40 -32.21
C THR A 249 -10.78 -21.41 -31.76
N ARG A 250 -10.88 -21.62 -30.43
CA ARG A 250 -11.84 -22.54 -29.83
C ARG A 250 -12.21 -22.07 -28.42
N SER A 251 -13.46 -21.65 -28.22
CA SER A 251 -14.03 -21.43 -26.89
C SER A 251 -14.85 -22.65 -26.44
N LEU A 252 -14.74 -22.95 -25.12
CA LEU A 252 -15.59 -23.94 -24.47
C LEU A 252 -16.47 -23.17 -23.48
N GLU A 253 -17.75 -22.99 -23.86
CA GLU A 253 -18.73 -22.25 -23.09
C GLU A 253 -19.69 -23.20 -22.38
N ASN A 254 -20.26 -22.75 -21.27
CA ASN A 254 -21.41 -23.39 -20.66
C ASN A 254 -22.65 -23.16 -21.60
N ARG A 255 -23.27 -24.21 -22.06
CA ARG A 255 -24.54 -24.18 -22.79
C ARG A 255 -25.72 -24.31 -21.84
#